data_830863e77cef312677e2192da39506fb
#
_entry.id   830863e77cef312677e2192da39506fb
#
_cell.length_a   1.000
_cell.length_b   1.000
_cell.length_c   1.000
_cell.angle_alpha   90.00
_cell.angle_beta   90.00
_cell.angle_gamma   90.00
#
_symmetry.space_group_name_H-M   'P 1'
#
loop_
_entity.id
_entity.type
_entity.pdbx_description
1 polymer ?
#
loop_
_entity_poly.entity_id
_entity_poly.type
_entity_poly.pdbx_seq_one_letter_code
_entity_poly.pdbx_strand_id
1 'polypeptide(L)'
;MVELTAVDGSPLAPESIRMMEYVKARSHELTATAIRERIRAAASELENVVGSVSAAQARLRPIPGKWTIADVVDHISQTQIRGTEELRHLLAGRRPPLPPVYEALRSGAGEWAPWDLLTSELKDANRAMIDLLESAPEEEPSGEAPKVRTVMVALRKLEDGSSKPQIFFADLNWKEYALLQRLHLLDHRTQVKNLAAALSAAANA
;
A
#
# COMPACT_ATOMS: atom_id res chain seq x y z
N MET A 1 1.08 0.85 26.75
CA MET A 1 1.10 1.49 25.43
C MET A 1 2.52 1.44 24.92
N VAL A 2 2.79 0.73 23.83
CA VAL A 2 4.13 0.80 23.21
C VAL A 2 4.20 2.20 22.56
N GLU A 3 5.13 3.01 23.03
CA GLU A 3 5.38 4.33 22.48
C GLU A 3 5.98 4.12 21.08
N LEU A 4 5.18 4.34 20.03
CA LEU A 4 5.62 4.27 18.66
C LEU A 4 6.48 5.50 18.39
N THR A 5 7.75 5.31 18.07
CA THR A 5 8.67 6.38 17.68
C THR A 5 9.05 6.24 16.21
N ALA A 6 9.35 7.38 15.57
CA ALA A 6 9.90 7.36 14.22
C ALA A 6 11.31 6.74 14.20
N VAL A 7 11.75 6.29 13.03
CA VAL A 7 13.09 5.70 12.84
C VAL A 7 14.21 6.66 13.23
N ASP A 8 13.99 7.97 13.08
CA ASP A 8 14.91 9.02 13.49
C ASP A 8 14.84 9.40 14.98
N GLY A 9 14.06 8.66 15.77
CA GLY A 9 13.85 8.90 17.21
C GLY A 9 12.88 10.04 17.52
N SER A 10 12.32 10.72 16.53
CA SER A 10 11.35 11.79 16.76
C SER A 10 9.98 11.22 17.19
N PRO A 11 9.16 12.00 17.94
CA PRO A 11 7.78 11.62 18.22
C PRO A 11 7.00 11.46 16.92
N LEU A 12 6.02 10.52 16.90
CA LEU A 12 5.15 10.35 15.75
C LEU A 12 4.30 11.60 15.50
N ALA A 13 4.19 11.96 14.23
CA ALA A 13 3.29 13.01 13.80
C ALA A 13 1.82 12.63 14.08
N PRO A 14 0.94 13.60 14.34
CA PRO A 14 -0.49 13.33 14.55
C PRO A 14 -1.14 12.53 13.41
N GLU A 15 -0.69 12.72 12.18
CA GLU A 15 -1.14 11.97 10.99
C GLU A 15 -0.81 10.48 11.10
N SER A 16 0.41 10.16 11.54
CA SER A 16 0.87 8.76 11.74
C SER A 16 0.06 8.09 12.85
N ILE A 17 -0.18 8.80 13.95
CA ILE A 17 -0.98 8.31 15.07
C ILE A 17 -2.42 8.02 14.61
N ARG A 18 -3.08 8.98 13.95
CA ARG A 18 -4.45 8.81 13.43
C ARG A 18 -4.59 7.64 12.47
N MET A 19 -3.60 7.44 11.60
CA MET A 19 -3.60 6.30 10.69
C MET A 19 -3.56 4.98 11.46
N MET A 20 -2.70 4.86 12.47
CA MET A 20 -2.60 3.65 13.30
C MET A 20 -3.86 3.41 14.14
N GLU A 21 -4.43 4.46 14.72
CA GLU A 21 -5.70 4.38 15.44
C GLU A 21 -6.83 3.91 14.51
N TYR A 22 -6.92 4.46 13.32
CA TYR A 22 -7.87 4.03 12.31
C TYR A 22 -7.71 2.54 11.96
N VAL A 23 -6.49 2.09 11.67
CA VAL A 23 -6.23 0.68 11.32
C VAL A 23 -6.64 -0.24 12.47
N LYS A 24 -6.24 0.09 13.71
CA LYS A 24 -6.60 -0.70 14.90
C LYS A 24 -8.10 -0.72 15.16
N ALA A 25 -8.75 0.44 15.16
CA ALA A 25 -10.20 0.50 15.40
C ALA A 25 -10.97 -0.32 14.35
N ARG A 26 -10.60 -0.18 13.06
CA ARG A 26 -11.27 -0.89 11.98
C ARG A 26 -10.97 -2.39 11.96
N SER A 27 -9.81 -2.84 12.44
CA SER A 27 -9.53 -4.26 12.56
C SER A 27 -10.43 -4.97 13.57
N HIS A 28 -10.83 -4.28 14.64
CA HIS A 28 -11.79 -4.79 15.63
C HIS A 28 -13.25 -4.75 15.15
N GLU A 29 -13.62 -3.74 14.35
CA GLU A 29 -15.00 -3.55 13.92
C GLU A 29 -15.37 -4.42 12.71
N LEU A 30 -14.42 -4.79 11.88
CA LEU A 30 -14.68 -5.44 10.59
C LEU A 30 -14.45 -6.94 10.64
N THR A 31 -15.37 -7.68 10.00
CA THR A 31 -15.19 -9.10 9.72
C THR A 31 -14.15 -9.31 8.62
N ALA A 32 -13.61 -10.53 8.51
CA ALA A 32 -12.70 -10.91 7.42
C ALA A 32 -13.33 -10.64 6.04
N THR A 33 -14.60 -11.04 5.87
CA THR A 33 -15.37 -10.77 4.66
C THR A 33 -15.44 -9.27 4.36
N ALA A 34 -15.73 -8.43 5.34
CA ALA A 34 -15.81 -6.97 5.14
C ALA A 34 -14.46 -6.35 4.76
N ILE A 35 -13.36 -6.83 5.32
CA ILE A 35 -12.00 -6.40 4.97
C ILE A 35 -11.69 -6.80 3.53
N ARG A 36 -11.94 -8.05 3.14
CA ARG A 36 -11.75 -8.55 1.77
C ARG A 36 -12.52 -7.72 0.74
N GLU A 37 -13.81 -7.45 0.98
CA GLU A 37 -14.61 -6.63 0.06
C GLU A 37 -14.09 -5.20 -0.09
N ARG A 38 -13.58 -4.61 1.00
CA ARG A 38 -12.95 -3.28 0.95
C ARG A 38 -11.65 -3.27 0.17
N ILE A 39 -10.84 -4.34 0.24
CA ILE A 39 -9.63 -4.50 -0.57
C ILE A 39 -10.01 -4.68 -2.03
N ARG A 40 -11.00 -5.53 -2.33
CA ARG A 40 -11.52 -5.75 -3.70
C ARG A 40 -11.98 -4.44 -4.33
N ALA A 41 -12.74 -3.63 -3.61
CA ALA A 41 -13.20 -2.33 -4.07
C ALA A 41 -12.02 -1.38 -4.36
N ALA A 42 -11.03 -1.30 -3.44
CA ALA A 42 -9.86 -0.45 -3.61
C ALA A 42 -8.99 -0.89 -4.81
N ALA A 43 -8.79 -2.20 -5.00
CA ALA A 43 -8.09 -2.78 -6.14
C ALA A 43 -8.79 -2.44 -7.45
N SER A 44 -10.11 -2.67 -7.53
CA SER A 44 -10.91 -2.35 -8.72
C SER A 44 -10.86 -0.85 -9.07
N GLU A 45 -10.96 0.03 -8.08
CA GLU A 45 -10.84 1.47 -8.30
C GLU A 45 -9.46 1.88 -8.83
N LEU A 46 -8.37 1.29 -8.31
CA LEU A 46 -7.02 1.50 -8.82
C LEU A 46 -6.87 0.98 -10.26
N GLU A 47 -7.30 -0.25 -10.51
CA GLU A 47 -7.23 -0.89 -11.84
C GLU A 47 -8.00 -0.10 -12.90
N ASN A 48 -9.16 0.46 -12.55
CA ASN A 48 -9.94 1.34 -13.44
C ASN A 48 -9.16 2.61 -13.80
N VAL A 49 -8.50 3.23 -12.80
CA VAL A 49 -7.67 4.42 -13.05
C VAL A 49 -6.46 4.08 -13.90
N VAL A 50 -5.77 2.99 -13.61
CA VAL A 50 -4.61 2.50 -14.37
C VAL A 50 -5.04 2.14 -15.80
N GLY A 51 -6.19 1.49 -15.98
CA GLY A 51 -6.73 1.12 -17.28
C GLY A 51 -7.12 2.31 -18.18
N SER A 52 -7.32 3.50 -17.61
CA SER A 52 -7.57 4.72 -18.39
C SER A 52 -6.29 5.39 -18.92
N VAL A 53 -5.10 4.90 -18.53
CA VAL A 53 -3.81 5.46 -18.91
C VAL A 53 -3.24 4.69 -20.12
N SER A 54 -2.85 5.41 -21.17
CA SER A 54 -2.18 4.78 -22.31
C SER A 54 -0.72 4.39 -21.99
N ALA A 55 -0.17 3.42 -22.72
CA ALA A 55 1.22 3.01 -22.59
C ALA A 55 2.23 4.17 -22.72
N ALA A 56 1.94 5.12 -23.62
CA ALA A 56 2.77 6.32 -23.80
C ALA A 56 2.72 7.23 -22.57
N GLN A 57 1.52 7.50 -22.06
CA GLN A 57 1.33 8.34 -20.85
C GLN A 57 1.97 7.71 -19.61
N ALA A 58 1.89 6.39 -19.45
CA ALA A 58 2.41 5.68 -18.28
C ALA A 58 3.92 5.89 -18.08
N ARG A 59 4.67 6.16 -19.16
CA ARG A 59 6.14 6.36 -19.12
C ARG A 59 6.57 7.80 -19.03
N LEU A 60 5.67 8.74 -19.21
CA LEU A 60 6.00 10.15 -19.08
C LEU A 60 6.25 10.52 -17.61
N ARG A 61 7.17 11.46 -17.41
CA ARG A 61 7.53 12.00 -16.09
C ARG A 61 7.04 13.44 -15.98
N PRO A 62 5.77 13.66 -15.61
CA PRO A 62 5.18 14.99 -15.60
C PRO A 62 5.77 15.90 -14.51
N ILE A 63 6.34 15.32 -13.46
CA ILE A 63 6.92 16.05 -12.33
C ILE A 63 8.38 15.58 -12.19
N PRO A 64 9.37 16.47 -12.34
CA PRO A 64 10.78 16.13 -12.19
C PRO A 64 11.07 15.46 -10.85
N GLY A 65 11.85 14.38 -10.85
CA GLY A 65 12.23 13.63 -9.65
C GLY A 65 11.14 12.76 -9.03
N LYS A 66 9.91 12.76 -9.58
CA LYS A 66 8.82 11.86 -9.15
C LYS A 66 8.76 10.63 -10.05
N TRP A 67 8.10 9.59 -9.57
CA TRP A 67 7.86 8.36 -10.31
C TRP A 67 6.95 8.62 -11.53
N THR A 68 7.13 7.80 -12.56
CA THR A 68 6.16 7.64 -13.65
C THR A 68 4.97 6.81 -13.15
N ILE A 69 3.87 6.76 -13.91
CA ILE A 69 2.74 5.88 -13.57
C ILE A 69 3.19 4.41 -13.66
N ALA A 70 4.05 4.06 -14.62
CA ALA A 70 4.61 2.71 -14.74
C ALA A 70 5.46 2.32 -13.52
N ASP A 71 6.27 3.24 -12.97
CA ASP A 71 7.00 3.02 -11.71
C ASP A 71 6.05 2.77 -10.52
N VAL A 72 4.94 3.51 -10.46
CA VAL A 72 3.92 3.35 -9.40
C VAL A 72 3.25 1.99 -9.52
N VAL A 73 2.88 1.54 -10.73
CA VAL A 73 2.25 0.24 -10.96
C VAL A 73 3.19 -0.90 -10.60
N ASP A 74 4.47 -0.85 -11.02
CA ASP A 74 5.50 -1.81 -10.63
C ASP A 74 5.62 -1.88 -9.09
N HIS A 75 5.72 -0.73 -8.41
CA HIS A 75 5.79 -0.67 -6.95
C HIS A 75 4.59 -1.34 -6.27
N ILE A 76 3.38 -1.05 -6.74
CA ILE A 76 2.17 -1.63 -6.13
C ILE A 76 2.16 -3.15 -6.35
N SER A 77 2.47 -3.63 -7.55
CA SER A 77 2.52 -5.06 -7.85
C SER A 77 3.50 -5.78 -6.92
N GLN A 78 4.73 -5.27 -6.76
CA GLN A 78 5.74 -5.85 -5.88
C GLN A 78 5.32 -5.82 -4.41
N THR A 79 4.67 -4.74 -3.97
CA THR A 79 4.17 -4.62 -2.59
C THR A 79 3.00 -5.58 -2.34
N GLN A 80 2.09 -5.77 -3.30
CA GLN A 80 0.99 -6.73 -3.18
C GLN A 80 1.49 -8.18 -3.18
N ILE A 81 2.47 -8.53 -4.02
CA ILE A 81 3.11 -9.85 -4.01
C ILE A 81 3.72 -10.13 -2.64
N ARG A 82 4.53 -9.19 -2.14
CA ARG A 82 5.16 -9.30 -0.82
C ARG A 82 4.11 -9.38 0.29
N GLY A 83 3.11 -8.49 0.26
CA GLY A 83 2.04 -8.44 1.25
C GLY A 83 1.20 -9.71 1.29
N THR A 84 0.94 -10.33 0.15
CA THR A 84 0.24 -11.62 0.06
C THR A 84 1.02 -12.74 0.74
N GLU A 85 2.35 -12.78 0.55
CA GLU A 85 3.20 -13.77 1.21
C GLU A 85 3.24 -13.58 2.73
N GLU A 86 3.36 -12.34 3.18
CA GLU A 86 3.33 -12.01 4.61
C GLU A 86 1.98 -12.36 5.25
N LEU A 87 0.85 -12.04 4.57
CA LEU A 87 -0.49 -12.44 5.01
C LEU A 87 -0.66 -13.95 5.07
N ARG A 88 -0.11 -14.70 4.11
CA ARG A 88 -0.15 -16.17 4.12
C ARG A 88 0.52 -16.73 5.38
N HIS A 89 1.64 -16.18 5.81
CA HIS A 89 2.29 -16.58 7.05
C HIS A 89 1.42 -16.23 8.27
N LEU A 90 0.90 -15.01 8.33
CA LEU A 90 0.06 -14.57 9.46
C LEU A 90 -1.21 -15.41 9.61
N LEU A 91 -1.91 -15.71 8.50
CA LEU A 91 -3.10 -16.56 8.50
C LEU A 91 -2.79 -18.03 8.87
N ALA A 92 -1.57 -18.50 8.58
CA ALA A 92 -1.09 -19.81 9.01
C ALA A 92 -0.59 -19.82 10.48
N GLY A 93 -0.81 -18.77 11.27
CA GLY A 93 -0.37 -18.67 12.65
C GLY A 93 1.16 -18.54 12.80
N ARG A 94 1.86 -18.03 11.79
CA ARG A 94 3.33 -17.92 11.78
C ARG A 94 3.77 -16.49 11.52
N ARG A 95 4.88 -16.11 12.13
CA ARG A 95 5.52 -14.83 11.82
C ARG A 95 6.17 -14.88 10.43
N PRO A 96 5.99 -13.85 9.57
CA PRO A 96 6.71 -13.77 8.30
C PRO A 96 8.23 -13.80 8.51
N PRO A 97 8.98 -14.58 7.70
CA PRO A 97 10.42 -14.77 7.90
C PRO A 97 11.26 -13.61 7.36
N LEU A 98 10.69 -12.76 6.53
CA LEU A 98 11.43 -11.71 5.83
C LEU A 98 11.51 -10.43 6.68
N PRO A 99 12.66 -9.73 6.66
CA PRO A 99 12.81 -8.48 7.40
C PRO A 99 11.94 -7.36 6.80
N PRO A 100 11.64 -6.31 7.57
CA PRO A 100 10.99 -5.11 7.06
C PRO A 100 11.76 -4.50 5.89
N VAL A 101 11.06 -3.99 4.89
CA VAL A 101 11.64 -3.35 3.71
C VAL A 101 11.65 -1.84 3.92
N TYR A 102 12.83 -1.24 3.93
CA TYR A 102 13.02 0.19 4.16
C TYR A 102 12.88 1.03 2.90
N GLU A 103 13.14 0.43 1.75
CA GLU A 103 13.04 1.10 0.46
C GLU A 103 11.75 0.71 -0.25
N ALA A 104 11.32 1.55 -1.19
CA ALA A 104 10.15 1.23 -2.00
C ALA A 104 10.43 0.00 -2.86
N LEU A 105 9.63 -1.06 -2.66
CA LEU A 105 9.72 -2.28 -3.45
C LEU A 105 9.42 -1.96 -4.92
N ARG A 106 10.38 -2.23 -5.80
CA ARG A 106 10.22 -2.16 -7.25
C ARG A 106 11.12 -3.20 -7.89
N SER A 107 10.63 -3.84 -8.94
CA SER A 107 11.46 -4.74 -9.76
C SER A 107 12.29 -3.99 -10.79
N GLY A 108 11.96 -2.73 -11.07
CA GLY A 108 12.50 -1.93 -12.16
C GLY A 108 11.77 -2.15 -13.48
N ALA A 109 10.78 -3.06 -13.52
CA ALA A 109 10.00 -3.35 -14.73
C ALA A 109 9.24 -2.12 -15.25
N GLY A 110 8.90 -1.16 -14.38
CA GLY A 110 8.30 0.11 -14.78
C GLY A 110 9.09 0.87 -15.86
N GLU A 111 10.40 0.68 -15.94
CA GLU A 111 11.25 1.35 -16.93
C GLU A 111 11.22 0.69 -18.32
N TRP A 112 11.04 -0.62 -18.42
CA TRP A 112 11.23 -1.38 -19.66
C TRP A 112 10.10 -2.33 -20.05
N ALA A 113 9.35 -2.89 -19.09
CA ALA A 113 8.34 -3.91 -19.38
C ALA A 113 7.14 -3.34 -20.16
N PRO A 114 6.52 -4.08 -21.09
CA PRO A 114 5.30 -3.65 -21.75
C PRO A 114 4.19 -3.24 -20.76
N TRP A 115 3.42 -2.23 -21.12
CA TRP A 115 2.39 -1.67 -20.23
C TRP A 115 1.28 -2.67 -19.89
N ASP A 116 0.88 -3.47 -20.86
CA ASP A 116 -0.09 -4.56 -20.70
C ASP A 116 0.41 -5.64 -19.74
N LEU A 117 1.71 -5.96 -19.76
CA LEU A 117 2.32 -6.89 -18.81
C LEU A 117 2.28 -6.31 -17.38
N LEU A 118 2.68 -5.05 -17.17
CA LEU A 118 2.62 -4.41 -15.85
C LEU A 118 1.20 -4.35 -15.29
N THR A 119 0.23 -4.03 -16.13
CA THR A 119 -1.17 -3.96 -15.71
C THR A 119 -1.77 -5.34 -15.44
N SER A 120 -1.34 -6.38 -16.17
CA SER A 120 -1.71 -7.77 -15.90
C SER A 120 -1.13 -8.23 -14.56
N GLU A 121 0.16 -7.98 -14.31
CA GLU A 121 0.83 -8.33 -13.05
C GLU A 121 0.15 -7.67 -11.83
N LEU A 122 -0.23 -6.40 -11.95
CA LEU A 122 -0.99 -5.70 -10.92
C LEU A 122 -2.32 -6.41 -10.61
N LYS A 123 -3.09 -6.77 -11.64
CA LYS A 123 -4.38 -7.47 -11.47
C LYS A 123 -4.20 -8.84 -10.83
N ASP A 124 -3.18 -9.57 -11.25
CA ASP A 124 -2.89 -10.90 -10.71
C ASP A 124 -2.43 -10.84 -9.24
N ALA A 125 -1.60 -9.84 -8.89
CA ALA A 125 -1.18 -9.60 -7.51
C ALA A 125 -2.36 -9.21 -6.60
N ASN A 126 -3.25 -8.33 -7.07
CA ASN A 126 -4.47 -7.96 -6.35
C ASN A 126 -5.39 -9.16 -6.15
N ARG A 127 -5.62 -9.94 -7.20
CA ARG A 127 -6.44 -11.17 -7.14
C ARG A 127 -5.89 -12.15 -6.14
N ALA A 128 -4.58 -12.43 -6.17
CA ALA A 128 -3.94 -13.36 -5.25
C ALA A 128 -4.14 -12.98 -3.77
N MET A 129 -4.08 -11.68 -3.45
CA MET A 129 -4.37 -11.20 -2.10
C MET A 129 -5.85 -11.38 -1.71
N ILE A 130 -6.77 -11.06 -2.61
CA ILE A 130 -8.22 -11.19 -2.37
C ILE A 130 -8.58 -12.67 -2.18
N ASP A 131 -8.07 -13.56 -3.02
CA ASP A 131 -8.33 -15.00 -2.96
C ASP A 131 -7.75 -15.60 -1.67
N LEU A 132 -6.55 -15.17 -1.24
CA LEU A 132 -5.98 -15.60 0.03
C LEU A 132 -6.90 -15.24 1.22
N LEU A 133 -7.49 -14.06 1.19
CA LEU A 133 -8.39 -13.59 2.26
C LEU A 133 -9.74 -14.30 2.27
N GLU A 134 -10.10 -15.13 1.28
CA GLU A 134 -11.29 -15.98 1.33
C GLU A 134 -11.23 -17.04 2.41
N SER A 135 -10.02 -17.50 2.74
CA SER A 135 -9.77 -18.47 3.81
C SER A 135 -9.48 -17.83 5.17
N ALA A 136 -9.54 -16.51 5.28
CA ALA A 136 -9.24 -15.82 6.53
C ALA A 136 -10.32 -16.07 7.58
N PRO A 137 -9.95 -16.34 8.86
CA PRO A 137 -10.90 -16.58 9.93
C PRO A 137 -11.70 -15.31 10.24
N GLU A 138 -13.00 -15.48 10.50
CA GLU A 138 -13.88 -14.35 10.90
C GLU A 138 -13.60 -13.86 12.33
N GLU A 139 -13.03 -14.73 13.16
CA GLU A 139 -12.72 -14.43 14.53
C GLU A 139 -11.65 -13.34 14.68
N GLU A 140 -11.73 -12.61 15.77
CA GLU A 140 -10.72 -11.62 16.13
C GLU A 140 -9.39 -12.30 16.41
N PRO A 141 -8.25 -11.84 15.86
CA PRO A 141 -6.95 -12.36 16.20
C PRO A 141 -6.68 -12.21 17.70
N SER A 142 -6.23 -13.28 18.38
CA SER A 142 -5.85 -13.21 19.79
C SER A 142 -4.71 -12.20 20.01
N GLY A 143 -4.53 -11.75 21.24
CA GLY A 143 -3.41 -10.86 21.59
C GLY A 143 -2.02 -11.47 21.34
N GLU A 144 -1.95 -12.82 21.32
CA GLU A 144 -0.73 -13.59 21.02
C GLU A 144 -0.58 -13.95 19.53
N ALA A 145 -1.55 -13.55 18.68
CA ALA A 145 -1.48 -13.81 17.25
C ALA A 145 -0.17 -13.27 16.65
N PRO A 146 0.41 -13.97 15.66
CA PRO A 146 1.64 -13.52 15.03
C PRO A 146 1.46 -12.15 14.38
N LYS A 147 2.52 -11.35 14.43
CA LYS A 147 2.54 -10.00 13.85
C LYS A 147 3.66 -9.90 12.83
N VAL A 148 3.41 -9.12 11.79
CA VAL A 148 4.44 -8.66 10.87
C VAL A 148 4.94 -7.30 11.33
N ARG A 149 6.25 -7.13 11.35
CA ARG A 149 6.86 -5.82 11.52
C ARG A 149 7.04 -5.17 10.16
N THR A 150 6.36 -4.07 9.95
CA THR A 150 6.38 -3.35 8.67
C THR A 150 6.85 -1.92 8.83
N VAL A 151 7.43 -1.38 7.76
CA VAL A 151 7.80 0.02 7.65
C VAL A 151 6.59 0.82 7.20
N MET A 152 6.28 1.86 7.93
CA MET A 152 5.21 2.80 7.64
C MET A 152 5.80 4.14 7.23
N VAL A 153 5.20 4.74 6.22
CA VAL A 153 5.55 6.10 5.79
C VAL A 153 4.31 6.97 5.85
N ALA A 154 4.35 8.02 6.62
CA ALA A 154 3.30 9.03 6.65
C ALA A 154 3.88 10.41 6.35
N LEU A 155 3.08 11.29 5.79
CA LEU A 155 3.48 12.67 5.54
C LEU A 155 3.22 13.52 6.78
N ARG A 156 4.28 13.96 7.44
CA ARG A 156 4.21 14.95 8.52
C ARG A 156 4.11 16.35 7.91
N LYS A 157 3.09 17.10 8.28
CA LYS A 157 2.98 18.52 7.94
C LYS A 157 3.96 19.35 8.78
N LEU A 158 4.66 20.27 8.14
CA LEU A 158 5.55 21.22 8.79
C LEU A 158 4.85 22.57 8.95
N GLU A 159 5.42 23.43 9.82
CA GLU A 159 4.87 24.75 10.13
C GLU A 159 4.79 25.69 8.91
N ASP A 160 5.68 25.52 7.95
CA ASP A 160 5.71 26.26 6.67
C ASP A 160 4.67 25.75 5.65
N GLY A 161 3.82 24.80 6.02
CA GLY A 161 2.82 24.16 5.15
C GLY A 161 3.36 23.07 4.22
N SER A 162 4.66 22.85 4.16
CA SER A 162 5.26 21.73 3.43
C SER A 162 5.01 20.40 4.15
N SER A 163 5.34 19.29 3.46
CA SER A 163 5.23 17.95 4.06
C SER A 163 6.54 17.19 3.92
N LYS A 164 6.93 16.48 4.98
CA LYS A 164 8.12 15.62 5.00
C LYS A 164 7.70 14.17 5.33
N PRO A 165 8.27 13.17 4.64
CA PRO A 165 8.06 11.77 5.02
C PRO A 165 8.56 11.51 6.45
N GLN A 166 7.74 10.85 7.26
CA GLN A 166 8.12 10.28 8.53
C GLN A 166 8.03 8.77 8.45
N ILE A 167 9.14 8.09 8.76
CA ILE A 167 9.26 6.63 8.71
C ILE A 167 9.19 6.09 10.12
N PHE A 168 8.38 5.06 10.35
CA PHE A 168 8.24 4.38 11.62
C PHE A 168 7.91 2.90 11.44
N PHE A 169 8.03 2.10 12.50
CA PHE A 169 7.65 0.69 12.49
C PHE A 169 6.30 0.47 13.15
N ALA A 170 5.56 -0.50 12.61
CA ALA A 170 4.37 -1.04 13.24
C ALA A 170 4.43 -2.57 13.25
N ASP A 171 4.01 -3.18 14.36
CA ASP A 171 3.81 -4.62 14.48
C ASP A 171 2.31 -4.89 14.36
N LEU A 172 1.88 -5.49 13.24
CA LEU A 172 0.49 -5.63 12.83
C LEU A 172 0.07 -7.10 12.76
N ASN A 173 -1.09 -7.42 13.30
CA ASN A 173 -1.75 -8.70 13.06
C ASN A 173 -2.30 -8.76 11.61
N TRP A 174 -2.86 -9.90 11.20
CA TRP A 174 -3.32 -10.08 9.82
C TRP A 174 -4.45 -9.12 9.40
N LYS A 175 -5.42 -8.77 10.30
CA LYS A 175 -6.51 -7.82 9.99
C LYS A 175 -5.97 -6.40 9.83
N GLU A 176 -5.12 -5.97 10.75
CA GLU A 176 -4.46 -4.66 10.71
C GLU A 176 -3.60 -4.54 9.44
N TYR A 177 -2.84 -5.59 9.11
CA TYR A 177 -1.98 -5.60 7.94
C TYR A 177 -2.77 -5.58 6.63
N ALA A 178 -3.84 -6.35 6.52
CA ALA A 178 -4.75 -6.33 5.36
C ALA A 178 -5.39 -4.94 5.16
N LEU A 179 -5.78 -4.28 6.24
CA LEU A 179 -6.30 -2.90 6.18
C LEU A 179 -5.23 -1.89 5.75
N LEU A 180 -3.98 -2.10 6.17
CA LEU A 180 -2.85 -1.30 5.68
C LEU A 180 -2.67 -1.45 4.17
N GLN A 181 -2.71 -2.68 3.64
CA GLN A 181 -2.62 -2.93 2.19
C GLN A 181 -3.75 -2.22 1.42
N ARG A 182 -4.96 -2.19 1.97
CA ARG A 182 -6.05 -1.40 1.40
C ARG A 182 -5.72 0.10 1.36
N LEU A 183 -5.21 0.67 2.43
CA LEU A 183 -4.84 2.09 2.47
C LEU A 183 -3.75 2.41 1.45
N HIS A 184 -2.78 1.53 1.28
CA HIS A 184 -1.72 1.62 0.28
C HIS A 184 -2.27 1.68 -1.15
N LEU A 185 -3.24 0.80 -1.49
CA LEU A 185 -3.93 0.86 -2.78
C LEU A 185 -4.64 2.20 -3.03
N LEU A 186 -5.33 2.72 -2.02
CA LEU A 186 -6.06 4.00 -2.12
C LEU A 186 -5.12 5.20 -2.28
N ASP A 187 -3.99 5.20 -1.59
CA ASP A 187 -2.98 6.24 -1.69
C ASP A 187 -2.38 6.28 -3.09
N HIS A 188 -1.95 5.14 -3.60
CA HIS A 188 -1.41 5.05 -4.95
C HIS A 188 -2.45 5.28 -6.06
N ARG A 189 -3.71 4.90 -5.86
CA ARG A 189 -4.79 5.32 -6.76
C ARG A 189 -4.84 6.85 -6.88
N THR A 190 -4.73 7.55 -5.76
CA THR A 190 -4.71 9.01 -5.73
C THR A 190 -3.45 9.55 -6.42
N GLN A 191 -2.30 8.94 -6.20
CA GLN A 191 -1.05 9.29 -6.87
C GLN A 191 -1.15 9.13 -8.39
N VAL A 192 -1.69 8.01 -8.89
CA VAL A 192 -1.89 7.79 -10.34
C VAL A 192 -2.83 8.84 -10.93
N LYS A 193 -3.96 9.16 -10.26
CA LYS A 193 -4.86 10.23 -10.69
C LYS A 193 -4.17 11.59 -10.83
N ASN A 194 -3.35 11.95 -9.84
CA ASN A 194 -2.61 13.21 -9.84
C ASN A 194 -1.58 13.28 -10.97
N LEU A 195 -0.86 12.17 -11.21
CA LEU A 195 0.09 12.07 -12.32
C LEU A 195 -0.60 12.17 -13.68
N ALA A 196 -1.73 11.48 -13.86
CA ALA A 196 -2.52 11.53 -15.09
C ALA A 196 -3.09 12.94 -15.35
N ALA A 197 -3.57 13.62 -14.31
CA ALA A 197 -4.04 15.01 -14.42
C ALA A 197 -2.90 15.97 -14.81
N ALA A 198 -1.70 15.80 -14.23
CA ALA A 198 -0.53 16.61 -14.59
C ALA A 198 -0.11 16.41 -16.05
N LEU A 199 -0.19 15.17 -16.57
CA LEU A 199 0.08 14.87 -17.98
C LEU A 199 -0.94 15.54 -18.90
N SER A 200 -2.23 15.53 -18.53
CA SER A 200 -3.29 16.18 -19.31
C SER A 200 -3.12 17.70 -19.33
N ALA A 201 -2.73 18.31 -18.22
CA ALA A 201 -2.45 19.74 -18.15
C ALA A 201 -1.26 20.16 -19.03
N ALA A 202 -0.18 19.34 -19.01
CA ALA A 202 1.01 19.60 -19.84
C ALA A 202 0.76 19.44 -21.35
N ALA A 203 -0.19 18.58 -21.75
CA ALA A 203 -0.57 18.39 -23.15
C ALA A 203 -1.43 19.54 -23.71
N ASN A 204 -2.05 20.36 -22.85
CA ASN A 204 -2.92 21.47 -23.20
C ASN A 204 -2.25 22.84 -23.05
N ALA A 205 -1.00 22.89 -22.62
CA ALA A 205 -0.18 24.10 -22.45
C ALA A 205 0.79 24.32 -23.62
#